data_4ee6dd91b643d8e020d4e60190078613
#
_entry.id   4ee6dd91b643d8e020d4e60190078613
#
_cell.length_a   1.000
_cell.length_b   1.000
_cell.length_c   1.000
_cell.angle_alpha   90.00
_cell.angle_beta   90.00
_cell.angle_gamma   90.00
#
_symmetry.space_group_name_H-M   'P 1'
#
loop_
_entity.id
_entity.type
_entity.pdbx_description
1 polymer ?
#
loop_
_entity_poly.entity_id
_entity_poly.type
_entity_poly.pdbx_seq_one_letter_code
_entity_poly.pdbx_strand_id
1 'polypeptide(L)'
;MGLVAEGDLVVAALPQASGTPKLRPVLLLRKMPGFGDFLACGISSQIHQAIPDFDLVLTKDHPDFASSGLFTASVVRLGFLGILVPAQMKRKLGRLSPGTMKAVRQKLAEFLTTNS
;
A
#
# COMPACT_ATOMS: atom_id res chain seq x y z
N MET A 1 3.54 -12.13 14.71
CA MET A 1 4.22 -11.13 13.87
C MET A 1 4.67 -9.99 14.75
N GLY A 2 5.84 -9.40 14.45
CA GLY A 2 6.35 -8.26 15.22
C GLY A 2 5.57 -6.98 14.97
N LEU A 3 6.08 -5.88 15.50
CA LEU A 3 5.47 -4.57 15.34
C LEU A 3 5.47 -4.16 13.87
N VAL A 4 4.40 -3.54 13.46
CA VAL A 4 4.26 -2.97 12.12
C VAL A 4 4.17 -1.45 12.22
N ALA A 5 4.55 -0.77 11.13
CA ALA A 5 4.62 0.67 11.09
C ALA A 5 4.19 1.18 9.72
N GLU A 6 3.94 2.47 9.65
CA GLU A 6 3.68 3.15 8.37
C GLU A 6 4.84 2.89 7.41
N GLY A 7 4.52 2.57 6.17
CA GLY A 7 5.50 2.23 5.16
C GLY A 7 5.79 0.74 5.02
N ASP A 8 5.31 -0.07 5.95
CA ASP A 8 5.47 -1.52 5.83
C ASP A 8 4.54 -2.09 4.77
N LEU A 9 5.05 -3.09 4.04
CA LEU A 9 4.24 -3.92 3.17
C LEU A 9 3.93 -5.22 3.93
N VAL A 10 2.66 -5.57 3.98
CA VAL A 10 2.21 -6.79 4.66
C VAL A 10 1.29 -7.58 3.74
N VAL A 11 1.08 -8.86 4.06
CA VAL A 11 0.11 -9.68 3.35
C VAL A 11 -1.19 -9.68 4.14
N ALA A 12 -2.27 -9.25 3.49
CA ALA A 12 -3.59 -9.18 4.11
C ALA A 12 -4.66 -9.20 3.03
N ALA A 13 -5.91 -9.35 3.43
CA ALA A 13 -7.05 -9.26 2.54
C ALA A 13 -7.74 -7.92 2.75
N LEU A 14 -7.80 -7.10 1.69
CA LEU A 14 -8.61 -5.89 1.69
C LEU A 14 -9.97 -6.20 1.07
N PRO A 15 -11.06 -5.71 1.64
CA PRO A 15 -12.38 -5.87 1.03
C PRO A 15 -12.39 -5.28 -0.37
N GLN A 16 -13.02 -6.00 -1.30
CA GLN A 16 -13.17 -5.56 -2.67
C GLN A 16 -14.66 -5.30 -2.95
N ALA A 17 -14.92 -4.45 -3.93
CA ALA A 17 -16.30 -4.16 -4.34
C ALA A 17 -16.98 -5.40 -4.90
N SER A 18 -16.23 -6.33 -5.47
CA SER A 18 -16.75 -7.58 -6.02
C SER A 18 -15.75 -8.70 -5.80
N GLY A 19 -16.25 -9.93 -5.78
CA GLY A 19 -15.42 -11.11 -5.61
C GLY A 19 -15.06 -11.41 -4.17
N THR A 20 -14.42 -12.56 -3.97
CA THR A 20 -13.95 -13.01 -2.66
C THR A 20 -12.66 -12.29 -2.31
N PRO A 21 -12.52 -11.74 -1.10
CA PRO A 21 -11.25 -11.15 -0.66
C PRO A 21 -10.13 -12.18 -0.73
N LYS A 22 -8.97 -11.75 -1.25
CA LYS A 22 -7.79 -12.61 -1.37
C LYS A 22 -6.62 -11.99 -0.64
N LEU A 23 -5.75 -12.83 -0.10
CA LEU A 23 -4.50 -12.38 0.49
C LEU A 23 -3.60 -11.79 -0.59
N ARG A 24 -3.17 -10.56 -0.39
CA ARG A 24 -2.30 -9.84 -1.32
C ARG A 24 -1.38 -8.93 -0.56
N PRO A 25 -0.29 -8.47 -1.19
CA PRO A 25 0.49 -7.39 -0.58
C PRO A 25 -0.36 -6.13 -0.44
N VAL A 26 -0.21 -5.47 0.69
CA VAL A 26 -0.81 -4.15 0.93
C VAL A 26 0.24 -3.25 1.55
N LEU A 27 0.10 -1.95 1.33
CA LEU A 27 0.98 -0.93 1.90
C LEU A 27 0.25 -0.24 3.05
N LEU A 28 0.91 -0.15 4.20
CA LEU A 28 0.38 0.58 5.34
C LEU A 28 0.71 2.06 5.17
N LEU A 29 -0.30 2.87 4.86
CA LEU A 29 -0.12 4.29 4.53
C LEU A 29 0.00 5.16 5.77
N ARG A 30 -0.87 4.95 6.73
CA ARG A 30 -0.95 5.81 7.90
C ARG A 30 -1.62 5.07 9.05
N LYS A 31 -1.05 5.20 10.24
CA LYS A 31 -1.71 4.71 11.46
C LYS A 31 -2.84 5.66 11.81
N MET A 32 -4.03 5.11 12.00
CA MET A 32 -5.19 5.92 12.36
C MET A 32 -5.22 6.17 13.85
N PRO A 33 -5.79 7.31 14.29
CA PRO A 33 -5.87 7.58 15.72
C PRO A 33 -6.84 6.64 16.43
N GLY A 34 -6.51 6.29 17.64
CA GLY A 34 -7.42 5.65 18.59
C GLY A 34 -7.22 4.16 18.76
N PHE A 35 -7.39 3.35 17.73
CA PHE A 35 -7.55 1.90 17.88
C PHE A 35 -6.41 1.07 17.32
N GLY A 36 -5.34 1.68 16.88
CA GLY A 36 -4.18 0.95 16.34
C GLY A 36 -4.38 0.37 14.95
N ASP A 37 -5.43 0.77 14.24
CA ASP A 37 -5.66 0.37 12.88
C ASP A 37 -4.89 1.28 11.91
N PHE A 38 -4.76 0.79 10.66
CA PHE A 38 -4.01 1.48 9.62
C PHE A 38 -4.88 1.70 8.40
N LEU A 39 -4.76 2.89 7.80
CA LEU A 39 -5.21 3.09 6.43
C LEU A 39 -4.21 2.40 5.52
N ALA A 40 -4.69 1.53 4.65
CA ALA A 40 -3.85 0.73 3.77
C ALA A 40 -4.36 0.81 2.34
N CYS A 41 -3.48 0.51 1.38
CA CYS A 41 -3.87 0.40 -0.02
C CYS A 41 -3.33 -0.90 -0.62
N GLY A 42 -4.04 -1.39 -1.64
CA GLY A 42 -3.70 -2.64 -2.29
C GLY A 42 -2.53 -2.50 -3.26
N ILE A 43 -1.80 -3.60 -3.45
CA ILE A 43 -0.70 -3.70 -4.39
C ILE A 43 -1.03 -4.82 -5.36
N SER A 44 -0.83 -4.56 -6.66
CA SER A 44 -1.15 -5.50 -7.73
C SER A 44 0.04 -5.68 -8.65
N SER A 45 0.22 -6.88 -9.20
CA SER A 45 1.22 -7.12 -10.23
C SER A 45 0.76 -6.68 -11.63
N GLN A 46 -0.47 -6.20 -11.75
CA GLN A 46 -1.02 -5.74 -13.03
C GLN A 46 -0.60 -4.30 -13.30
N ILE A 47 0.68 -4.10 -13.59
CA ILE A 47 1.25 -2.74 -13.70
C ILE A 47 0.65 -1.93 -14.84
N HIS A 48 0.10 -2.60 -15.87
CA HIS A 48 -0.57 -1.92 -16.96
C HIS A 48 -1.85 -1.20 -16.54
N GLN A 49 -2.37 -1.52 -15.35
CA GLN A 49 -3.56 -0.87 -14.80
C GLN A 49 -3.23 0.36 -13.94
N ALA A 50 -1.95 0.71 -13.82
CA ALA A 50 -1.55 1.88 -13.04
C ALA A 50 -2.18 3.15 -13.61
N ILE A 51 -2.70 4.00 -12.73
CA ILE A 51 -3.23 5.31 -13.10
C ILE A 51 -2.06 6.29 -13.17
N PRO A 52 -1.77 6.86 -14.35
CA PRO A 52 -0.64 7.81 -14.49
C PRO A 52 -0.77 8.98 -13.52
N ASP A 53 0.35 9.40 -12.96
CA ASP A 53 0.46 10.55 -12.04
C ASP A 53 -0.33 10.37 -10.74
N PHE A 54 -0.80 9.19 -10.46
CA PHE A 54 -1.51 8.89 -9.21
C PHE A 54 -0.91 7.68 -8.52
N ASP A 55 -0.96 6.51 -9.17
CA ASP A 55 -0.42 5.27 -8.59
C ASP A 55 1.10 5.25 -8.62
N LEU A 56 1.69 4.53 -7.67
CA LEU A 56 3.14 4.32 -7.65
C LEU A 56 3.46 2.98 -8.30
N VAL A 57 4.31 3.01 -9.34
CA VAL A 57 4.81 1.78 -9.97
C VAL A 57 6.19 1.47 -9.40
N LEU A 58 6.31 0.28 -8.81
CA LEU A 58 7.58 -0.21 -8.26
C LEU A 58 8.14 -1.23 -9.26
N THR A 59 8.97 -0.73 -10.19
CA THR A 59 9.72 -1.60 -11.08
C THR A 59 10.96 -2.12 -10.38
N LYS A 60 11.60 -3.13 -10.96
CA LYS A 60 12.84 -3.67 -10.40
C LYS A 60 13.97 -2.64 -10.32
N ASP A 61 13.88 -1.57 -11.10
CA ASP A 61 14.84 -0.47 -11.09
C ASP A 61 14.56 0.57 -10.00
N HIS A 62 13.39 0.50 -9.36
CA HIS A 62 13.05 1.48 -8.34
C HIS A 62 13.94 1.28 -7.11
N PRO A 63 14.46 2.38 -6.51
CA PRO A 63 15.35 2.26 -5.33
C PRO A 63 14.77 1.44 -4.19
N ASP A 64 13.46 1.46 -4.01
CA ASP A 64 12.79 0.74 -2.91
C ASP A 64 12.36 -0.67 -3.27
N PHE A 65 12.61 -1.13 -4.50
CA PHE A 65 12.10 -2.45 -4.89
C PHE A 65 12.63 -3.56 -3.99
N ALA A 66 13.94 -3.57 -3.76
CA ALA A 66 14.55 -4.62 -2.93
C ALA A 66 14.01 -4.60 -1.51
N SER A 67 13.89 -3.42 -0.89
CA SER A 67 13.41 -3.31 0.49
C SER A 67 11.91 -3.60 0.61
N SER A 68 11.16 -3.49 -0.47
CA SER A 68 9.72 -3.74 -0.47
C SER A 68 9.36 -5.21 -0.22
N GLY A 69 10.27 -6.12 -0.53
CA GLY A 69 10.02 -7.56 -0.42
C GLY A 69 9.13 -8.12 -1.51
N LEU A 70 8.83 -7.36 -2.56
CA LEU A 70 8.03 -7.83 -3.68
C LEU A 70 8.88 -8.67 -4.64
N PHE A 71 8.26 -9.68 -5.26
CA PHE A 71 8.93 -10.54 -6.22
C PHE A 71 9.01 -9.95 -7.62
N THR A 72 7.99 -9.20 -8.00
CA THR A 72 7.85 -8.72 -9.38
C THR A 72 7.42 -7.27 -9.36
N ALA A 73 7.64 -6.58 -10.49
CA ALA A 73 7.17 -5.22 -10.65
C ALA A 73 5.69 -5.14 -10.30
N SER A 74 5.32 -4.14 -9.54
CA SER A 74 3.99 -4.01 -8.98
C SER A 74 3.53 -2.56 -8.98
N VAL A 75 2.22 -2.37 -8.89
CA VAL A 75 1.62 -1.05 -8.74
C VAL A 75 1.00 -0.92 -7.35
N VAL A 76 1.35 0.15 -6.65
CA VAL A 76 0.71 0.54 -5.40
C VAL A 76 -0.51 1.36 -5.77
N ARG A 77 -1.69 0.81 -5.52
CA ARG A 77 -2.95 1.39 -6.00
C ARG A 77 -3.55 2.28 -4.92
N LEU A 78 -3.34 3.58 -5.06
CA LEU A 78 -3.80 4.55 -4.08
C LEU A 78 -5.32 4.70 -4.03
N GLY A 79 -6.02 4.26 -5.06
CA GLY A 79 -7.48 4.26 -5.07
C GLY A 79 -8.12 3.02 -4.46
N PHE A 80 -7.32 2.01 -4.12
CA PHE A 80 -7.81 0.78 -3.51
C PHE A 80 -7.49 0.80 -2.03
N LEU A 81 -8.34 1.48 -1.25
CA LEU A 81 -8.10 1.77 0.16
C LEU A 81 -8.93 0.87 1.07
N GLY A 82 -8.39 0.60 2.25
CA GLY A 82 -9.10 -0.11 3.29
C GLY A 82 -8.45 0.12 4.64
N ILE A 83 -9.12 -0.35 5.68
CA ILE A 83 -8.64 -0.25 7.05
C ILE A 83 -8.28 -1.63 7.54
N LEU A 84 -7.08 -1.78 8.11
CA LEU A 84 -6.60 -3.04 8.65
C LEU A 84 -6.14 -2.87 10.09
N VAL A 85 -6.41 -3.87 10.91
CA VAL A 85 -5.79 -3.98 12.23
C VAL A 85 -4.67 -5.02 12.15
N PRO A 86 -3.67 -4.94 13.06
CA PRO A 86 -2.54 -5.89 13.00
C PRO A 86 -2.95 -7.36 13.00
N ALA A 87 -4.04 -7.72 13.65
CA ALA A 87 -4.52 -9.11 13.68
C ALA A 87 -4.89 -9.64 12.28
N GLN A 88 -5.19 -8.77 11.33
CA GLN A 88 -5.53 -9.16 9.96
C GLN A 88 -4.30 -9.31 9.06
N MET A 89 -3.14 -8.93 9.54
CA MET A 89 -1.90 -8.97 8.78
C MET A 89 -1.24 -10.33 8.99
N LYS A 90 -0.97 -11.05 7.89
CA LYS A 90 -0.47 -12.42 7.95
C LYS A 90 1.05 -12.48 8.07
N ARG A 91 1.76 -11.56 7.41
CA ARG A 91 3.21 -11.46 7.52
C ARG A 91 3.68 -10.14 6.92
N LYS A 92 4.86 -9.71 7.33
CA LYS A 92 5.51 -8.52 6.78
C LYS A 92 6.41 -8.95 5.63
N LEU A 93 6.33 -8.20 4.51
CA LEU A 93 7.17 -8.43 3.33
C LEU A 93 8.41 -7.53 3.34
N GLY A 94 8.26 -6.29 3.71
CA GLY A 94 9.31 -5.30 3.66
C GLY A 94 8.77 -3.92 3.95
N ARG A 95 9.42 -2.89 3.38
CA ARG A 95 8.97 -1.52 3.61
C ARG A 95 9.45 -0.58 2.52
N LEU A 96 8.79 0.54 2.37
CA LEU A 96 9.22 1.64 1.51
C LEU A 96 9.97 2.67 2.34
N SER A 97 10.86 3.42 1.67
CA SER A 97 11.63 4.47 2.33
C SER A 97 10.75 5.64 2.76
N PRO A 98 11.20 6.42 3.76
CA PRO A 98 10.44 7.60 4.20
C PRO A 98 10.14 8.60 3.08
N GLY A 99 11.09 8.79 2.16
CA GLY A 99 10.90 9.71 1.04
C GLY A 99 9.80 9.25 0.10
N THR A 100 9.79 7.96 -0.25
CA THR A 100 8.74 7.39 -1.09
C THR A 100 7.39 7.46 -0.38
N MET A 101 7.35 7.18 0.91
CA MET A 101 6.11 7.25 1.69
C MET A 101 5.55 8.66 1.74
N LYS A 102 6.43 9.67 1.90
CA LYS A 102 5.97 11.05 1.88
C LYS A 102 5.33 11.40 0.53
N ALA A 103 5.97 10.99 -0.57
CA ALA A 103 5.44 11.25 -1.91
C ALA A 103 4.09 10.57 -2.13
N VAL A 104 3.96 9.31 -1.71
CA VAL A 104 2.73 8.54 -1.85
C VAL A 104 1.60 9.19 -1.05
N ARG A 105 1.85 9.52 0.21
CA ARG A 105 0.83 10.14 1.06
C ARG A 105 0.43 11.51 0.52
N GLN A 106 1.38 12.28 -0.01
CA GLN A 106 1.10 13.59 -0.56
C GLN A 106 0.22 13.49 -1.80
N LYS A 107 0.49 12.52 -2.68
CA LYS A 107 -0.37 12.27 -3.85
C LYS A 107 -1.82 12.02 -3.43
N LEU A 108 -2.01 11.15 -2.45
CA LEU A 108 -3.36 10.84 -1.98
C LEU A 108 -4.02 12.06 -1.34
N ALA A 109 -3.29 12.81 -0.52
CA ALA A 109 -3.81 14.02 0.12
C ALA A 109 -4.23 15.06 -0.91
N GLU A 110 -3.42 15.28 -1.93
CA GLU A 110 -3.75 16.22 -3.01
C GLU A 110 -5.03 15.79 -3.73
N PHE A 111 -5.14 14.51 -4.04
CA PHE A 111 -6.33 13.99 -4.71
C PHE A 111 -7.58 14.21 -3.84
N LEU A 112 -7.47 13.93 -2.54
CA LEU A 112 -8.61 14.07 -1.62
C LEU A 112 -9.04 15.51 -1.40
N THR A 113 -8.15 16.46 -1.62
CA THR A 113 -8.44 17.88 -1.37
C THR A 113 -8.66 18.69 -2.64
N THR A 114 -8.40 18.12 -3.82
CA THR A 114 -8.56 18.82 -5.08
C THR A 114 -10.03 18.81 -5.51
N ASN A 115 -10.54 19.98 -5.88
CA ASN A 115 -11.86 20.11 -6.49
C ASN A 115 -11.75 19.74 -7.96
N SER A 116 -12.52 18.78 -8.40
CA SER A 116 -12.56 18.34 -9.79
C SER A 116 -13.71 19.01 -10.55
#